data_d07ff1ec3807df4c059efff566c61cc1
#
_entry.id   d07ff1ec3807df4c059efff566c61cc1
#
_cell.length_a   1.000
_cell.length_b   1.000
_cell.length_c   1.000
_cell.angle_alpha   90.00
_cell.angle_beta   90.00
_cell.angle_gamma   90.00
#
_symmetry.space_group_name_H-M   'P 1'
#
loop_
_entity.id
_entity.type
_entity.pdbx_description
1 polymer ?
#
loop_
_entity_poly.entity_id
_entity_poly.type
_entity_poly.pdbx_seq_one_letter_code
_entity_poly.pdbx_strand_id
1 'polypeptide(L)'
;MRRRLAASWPFSIESGVIRAYTGALGRHGATPQGVFWNSAASQNARFAALLAMIRAHRAETGTAGRLPLIADIGCGYGALYGYMRSRSDFAGWGYVGLDISPAMIRACQQRFASEAARFHLGATPRQPVDHALFSGTFNLCMIDDALRWQRYILDQLSACLPYCRQGMVLNLLCRRQRVITNNIFYADRQEIVAELRQRFGDVRIAETLGVKHDTTFLIPA
;
A
#
# COMPACT_ATOMS: atom_id res chain seq x y z
N MET A 1 16.61 -20.81 18.20
CA MET A 1 15.32 -20.10 18.26
C MET A 1 15.48 -18.84 19.12
N ARG A 2 15.90 -17.71 18.53
CA ARG A 2 16.07 -16.44 19.22
C ARG A 2 14.98 -15.48 18.75
N ARG A 3 13.96 -15.26 19.59
CA ARG A 3 12.99 -14.16 19.42
C ARG A 3 13.78 -12.86 19.48
N ARG A 4 13.91 -12.15 18.35
CA ARG A 4 14.29 -10.75 18.37
C ARG A 4 13.11 -9.99 18.97
N LEU A 5 13.25 -9.59 20.22
CA LEU A 5 12.43 -8.57 20.85
C LEU A 5 12.60 -7.31 19.99
N ALA A 6 11.52 -6.88 19.35
CA ALA A 6 11.47 -5.56 18.73
C ALA A 6 11.68 -4.54 19.84
N ALA A 7 12.81 -3.86 19.80
CA ALA A 7 13.10 -2.75 20.69
C ALA A 7 12.02 -1.69 20.43
N SER A 8 11.15 -1.46 21.41
CA SER A 8 10.16 -0.40 21.40
C SER A 8 10.87 0.95 21.57
N TRP A 9 11.34 1.52 20.48
CA TRP A 9 11.80 2.90 20.46
C TRP A 9 10.57 3.80 20.51
N PRO A 10 10.44 4.73 21.49
CA PRO A 10 9.26 5.59 21.62
C PRO A 10 9.05 6.56 20.43
N PHE A 11 9.98 6.61 19.48
CA PHE A 11 9.97 7.46 18.30
C PHE A 11 10.20 6.66 17.00
N SER A 12 9.57 5.49 16.87
CA SER A 12 9.62 4.75 15.60
C SER A 12 8.90 5.56 14.50
N ILE A 13 9.34 5.40 13.25
CA ILE A 13 8.66 5.97 12.06
C ILE A 13 7.16 5.65 12.11
N GLU A 14 6.83 4.41 12.42
CA GLU A 14 5.46 3.91 12.50
C GLU A 14 4.62 4.60 13.56
N SER A 15 5.18 4.93 14.73
CA SER A 15 4.41 5.60 15.79
C SER A 15 3.91 6.99 15.38
N GLY A 16 4.69 7.72 14.60
CA GLY A 16 4.29 9.01 14.01
C GLY A 16 3.15 8.85 13.02
N VAL A 17 3.29 7.88 12.12
CA VAL A 17 2.29 7.54 11.10
C VAL A 17 0.97 7.10 11.76
N ILE A 18 1.02 6.17 12.73
CA ILE A 18 -0.16 5.70 13.47
C ILE A 18 -0.91 6.86 14.14
N ARG A 19 -0.19 7.78 14.81
CA ARG A 19 -0.83 8.95 15.46
C ARG A 19 -1.50 9.85 14.44
N ALA A 20 -0.85 10.14 13.32
CA ALA A 20 -1.39 11.01 12.27
C ALA A 20 -2.69 10.43 11.68
N TYR A 21 -2.67 9.16 11.28
CA TYR A 21 -3.85 8.48 10.73
C TYR A 21 -4.97 8.30 11.75
N THR A 22 -4.65 7.94 13.00
CA THR A 22 -5.65 7.84 14.08
C THR A 22 -6.35 9.19 14.31
N GLY A 23 -5.56 10.29 14.34
CA GLY A 23 -6.11 11.64 14.49
C GLY A 23 -6.97 12.08 13.30
N ALA A 24 -6.55 11.77 12.06
CA ALA A 24 -7.34 12.07 10.87
C ALA A 24 -8.65 11.28 10.82
N LEU A 25 -8.59 9.98 11.12
CA LEU A 25 -9.79 9.14 11.23
C LEU A 25 -10.77 9.67 12.27
N GLY A 26 -10.27 10.12 13.43
CA GLY A 26 -11.13 10.71 14.49
C GLY A 26 -11.82 12.00 14.05
N ARG A 27 -11.16 12.83 13.23
CA ARG A 27 -11.73 14.11 12.73
C ARG A 27 -12.67 13.94 11.54
N HIS A 28 -12.36 13.03 10.62
CA HIS A 28 -13.02 12.94 9.32
C HIS A 28 -13.77 11.62 9.10
N GLY A 29 -13.69 10.69 10.05
CA GLY A 29 -14.31 9.37 9.93
C GLY A 29 -13.67 8.50 8.84
N ALA A 30 -14.36 7.41 8.48
CA ALA A 30 -13.95 6.48 7.43
C ALA A 30 -14.24 7.05 6.02
N THR A 31 -13.55 8.12 5.67
CA THR A 31 -13.66 8.88 4.42
C THR A 31 -12.27 9.06 3.78
N PRO A 32 -12.18 9.49 2.52
CA PRO A 32 -10.91 9.82 1.91
C PRO A 32 -10.07 10.79 2.73
N GLN A 33 -10.68 11.84 3.32
CA GLN A 33 -10.01 12.82 4.15
C GLN A 33 -9.45 12.20 5.44
N GLY A 34 -10.11 11.17 5.98
CA GLY A 34 -9.65 10.41 7.16
C GLY A 34 -8.35 9.64 6.93
N VAL A 35 -7.91 9.52 5.68
CA VAL A 35 -6.63 8.92 5.27
C VAL A 35 -5.83 9.86 4.35
N PHE A 36 -6.02 11.17 4.52
CA PHE A 36 -5.28 12.25 3.82
C PHE A 36 -5.42 12.27 2.29
N TRP A 37 -6.51 11.74 1.75
CA TRP A 37 -6.80 11.86 0.32
C TRP A 37 -7.64 13.10 0.02
N ASN A 38 -7.34 13.74 -1.08
CA ASN A 38 -8.06 14.95 -1.51
C ASN A 38 -9.51 14.65 -1.94
N SER A 39 -9.74 13.47 -2.54
CA SER A 39 -11.07 13.08 -3.03
C SER A 39 -11.19 11.57 -3.24
N ALA A 40 -12.43 11.08 -3.25
CA ALA A 40 -12.74 9.69 -3.63
C ALA A 40 -12.35 9.41 -5.09
N ALA A 41 -12.49 10.38 -5.99
CA ALA A 41 -12.12 10.21 -7.40
C ALA A 41 -10.62 9.94 -7.55
N SER A 42 -9.75 10.73 -6.89
CA SER A 42 -8.31 10.54 -6.89
C SER A 42 -7.89 9.20 -6.24
N GLN A 43 -8.56 8.79 -5.16
CA GLN A 43 -8.33 7.52 -4.51
C GLN A 43 -8.71 6.35 -5.45
N ASN A 44 -9.88 6.41 -6.07
CA ASN A 44 -10.38 5.38 -6.99
C ASN A 44 -9.50 5.26 -8.25
N ALA A 45 -8.97 6.37 -8.78
CA ALA A 45 -8.07 6.35 -9.94
C ALA A 45 -6.80 5.53 -9.65
N ARG A 46 -6.23 5.66 -8.43
CA ARG A 46 -5.09 4.85 -8.01
C ARG A 46 -5.44 3.38 -7.82
N PHE A 47 -6.59 3.08 -7.22
CA PHE A 47 -7.07 1.69 -7.13
C PHE A 47 -7.21 1.05 -8.51
N ALA A 48 -7.79 1.78 -9.46
CA ALA A 48 -7.94 1.31 -10.84
C ALA A 48 -6.58 1.02 -11.49
N ALA A 49 -5.60 1.92 -11.35
CA ALA A 49 -4.25 1.76 -11.92
C ALA A 49 -3.52 0.53 -11.33
N LEU A 50 -3.52 0.40 -10.00
CA LEU A 50 -2.88 -0.72 -9.31
C LEU A 50 -3.51 -2.07 -9.70
N LEU A 51 -4.84 -2.16 -9.71
CA LEU A 51 -5.56 -3.38 -10.07
C LEU A 51 -5.46 -3.72 -11.57
N ALA A 52 -5.43 -2.71 -12.45
CA ALA A 52 -5.18 -2.90 -13.87
C ALA A 52 -3.78 -3.49 -14.12
N MET A 53 -2.76 -3.02 -13.41
CA MET A 53 -1.40 -3.54 -13.52
C MET A 53 -1.30 -5.00 -13.04
N ILE A 54 -2.00 -5.37 -11.95
CA ILE A 54 -2.12 -6.77 -11.52
C ILE A 54 -2.79 -7.62 -12.61
N ARG A 55 -3.90 -7.16 -13.19
CA ARG A 55 -4.61 -7.90 -14.25
C ARG A 55 -3.72 -8.13 -15.47
N ALA A 56 -3.02 -7.10 -15.93
CA ALA A 56 -2.09 -7.20 -17.05
C ALA A 56 -0.97 -8.21 -16.79
N HIS A 57 -0.33 -8.12 -15.62
CA HIS A 57 0.72 -9.06 -15.22
C HIS A 57 0.22 -10.51 -15.17
N ARG A 58 -0.97 -10.73 -14.62
CA ARG A 58 -1.58 -12.07 -14.56
C ARG A 58 -1.95 -12.65 -15.92
N ALA A 59 -2.35 -11.81 -16.87
CA ALA A 59 -2.59 -12.22 -18.25
C ALA A 59 -1.29 -12.68 -18.91
N GLU A 60 -0.20 -11.93 -18.74
CA GLU A 60 1.11 -12.25 -19.30
C GLU A 60 1.75 -13.51 -18.69
N THR A 61 1.56 -13.73 -17.38
CA THR A 61 2.10 -14.90 -16.67
C THR A 61 1.20 -16.16 -16.76
N GLY A 62 0.10 -16.08 -17.50
CA GLY A 62 -0.83 -17.20 -17.66
C GLY A 62 -1.63 -17.56 -16.42
N THR A 63 -1.66 -16.69 -15.40
CA THR A 63 -2.34 -16.95 -14.13
C THR A 63 -3.75 -16.35 -14.05
N ALA A 64 -4.25 -15.78 -15.15
CA ALA A 64 -5.58 -15.13 -15.22
C ALA A 64 -6.75 -16.08 -14.93
N GLY A 65 -6.62 -17.38 -15.23
CA GLY A 65 -7.66 -18.38 -15.01
C GLY A 65 -7.91 -18.76 -13.54
N ARG A 66 -7.02 -18.37 -12.61
CA ARG A 66 -7.16 -18.61 -11.16
C ARG A 66 -7.49 -17.31 -10.43
N LEU A 67 -8.43 -17.34 -9.51
CA LEU A 67 -8.74 -16.16 -8.70
C LEU A 67 -7.57 -15.82 -7.76
N PRO A 68 -7.07 -14.57 -7.75
CA PRO A 68 -5.94 -14.19 -6.92
C PRO A 68 -6.37 -13.89 -5.48
N LEU A 69 -5.42 -14.05 -4.55
CA LEU A 69 -5.49 -13.50 -3.21
C LEU A 69 -4.63 -12.23 -3.17
N ILE A 70 -5.23 -11.08 -2.83
CA ILE A 70 -4.56 -9.78 -2.72
C ILE A 70 -4.38 -9.41 -1.26
N ALA A 71 -3.16 -9.02 -0.87
CA ALA A 71 -2.90 -8.36 0.40
C ALA A 71 -2.82 -6.85 0.20
N ASP A 72 -3.71 -6.10 0.84
CA ASP A 72 -3.71 -4.62 0.86
C ASP A 72 -2.94 -4.15 2.08
N ILE A 73 -1.72 -3.66 1.88
CA ILE A 73 -0.80 -3.22 2.93
C ILE A 73 -0.98 -1.72 3.18
N GLY A 74 -1.38 -1.36 4.40
CA GLY A 74 -1.85 -0.02 4.72
C GLY A 74 -3.29 0.19 4.24
N CYS A 75 -4.17 -0.78 4.51
CA CYS A 75 -5.53 -0.81 3.99
C CYS A 75 -6.44 0.34 4.50
N GLY A 76 -5.98 1.11 5.48
CA GLY A 76 -6.74 2.21 6.07
C GLY A 76 -8.11 1.75 6.59
N TYR A 77 -9.15 2.43 6.20
CA TYR A 77 -10.54 2.08 6.54
C TYR A 77 -11.19 1.08 5.54
N GLY A 78 -10.38 0.36 4.76
CA GLY A 78 -10.84 -0.67 3.82
C GLY A 78 -11.46 -0.10 2.53
N ALA A 79 -11.00 1.05 2.07
CA ALA A 79 -11.54 1.71 0.88
C ALA A 79 -11.35 0.86 -0.39
N LEU A 80 -10.17 0.26 -0.58
CA LEU A 80 -9.89 -0.63 -1.71
C LEU A 80 -10.81 -1.87 -1.71
N TYR A 81 -11.04 -2.46 -0.55
CA TYR A 81 -11.96 -3.57 -0.42
C TYR A 81 -13.38 -3.19 -0.87
N GLY A 82 -13.89 -2.05 -0.39
CA GLY A 82 -15.17 -1.51 -0.83
C GLY A 82 -15.24 -1.24 -2.35
N TYR A 83 -14.13 -0.71 -2.91
CA TYR A 83 -14.00 -0.48 -4.34
C TYR A 83 -14.05 -1.78 -5.15
N MET A 84 -13.35 -2.83 -4.72
CA MET A 84 -13.37 -4.13 -5.41
C MET A 84 -14.74 -4.79 -5.33
N ARG A 85 -15.39 -4.77 -4.17
CA ARG A 85 -16.74 -5.36 -3.98
C ARG A 85 -17.83 -4.73 -4.85
N SER A 86 -17.68 -3.46 -5.18
CA SER A 86 -18.67 -2.74 -6.02
C SER A 86 -18.54 -3.02 -7.52
N ARG A 87 -17.61 -3.91 -7.92
CA ARG A 87 -17.26 -4.17 -9.33
C ARG A 87 -17.23 -5.65 -9.65
N SER A 88 -17.93 -6.06 -10.72
CA SER A 88 -17.96 -7.43 -11.22
C SER A 88 -16.55 -7.93 -11.66
N ASP A 89 -15.70 -7.04 -12.14
CA ASP A 89 -14.33 -7.35 -12.58
C ASP A 89 -13.46 -8.01 -11.50
N PHE A 90 -13.81 -7.81 -10.22
CA PHE A 90 -13.07 -8.36 -9.07
C PHE A 90 -13.92 -9.38 -8.29
N ALA A 91 -15.03 -9.84 -8.87
CA ALA A 91 -15.85 -10.87 -8.24
C ALA A 91 -15.01 -12.14 -7.99
N GLY A 92 -15.11 -12.67 -6.77
CA GLY A 92 -14.37 -13.86 -6.34
C GLY A 92 -12.90 -13.64 -5.99
N TRP A 93 -12.31 -12.47 -6.23
CA TRP A 93 -10.94 -12.20 -5.77
C TRP A 93 -10.85 -12.29 -4.24
N GLY A 94 -9.85 -13.03 -3.76
CA GLY A 94 -9.52 -13.08 -2.33
C GLY A 94 -8.89 -11.76 -1.90
N TYR A 95 -9.18 -11.35 -0.66
CA TYR A 95 -8.64 -10.11 -0.10
C TYR A 95 -8.26 -10.31 1.37
N VAL A 96 -7.15 -9.73 1.77
CA VAL A 96 -6.74 -9.53 3.16
C VAL A 96 -6.20 -8.12 3.31
N GLY A 97 -6.75 -7.35 4.26
CA GLY A 97 -6.32 -6.00 4.59
C GLY A 97 -5.41 -6.00 5.81
N LEU A 98 -4.27 -5.32 5.73
CA LEU A 98 -3.34 -5.12 6.82
C LEU A 98 -3.09 -3.64 7.05
N ASP A 99 -3.08 -3.21 8.31
CA ASP A 99 -2.70 -1.86 8.69
C ASP A 99 -1.98 -1.87 10.04
N ILE A 100 -1.02 -0.98 10.21
CA ILE A 100 -0.27 -0.82 11.48
C ILE A 100 -1.08 -0.06 12.54
N SER A 101 -2.17 0.62 12.14
CA SER A 101 -3.04 1.37 13.05
C SER A 101 -4.19 0.51 13.57
N PRO A 102 -4.25 0.24 14.89
CA PRO A 102 -5.40 -0.45 15.48
C PRO A 102 -6.74 0.27 15.25
N ALA A 103 -6.71 1.61 15.11
CA ALA A 103 -7.90 2.41 14.85
C ALA A 103 -8.44 2.15 13.44
N MET A 104 -7.57 2.03 12.43
CA MET A 104 -7.95 1.70 11.06
C MET A 104 -8.55 0.29 10.97
N ILE A 105 -7.91 -0.70 11.62
CA ILE A 105 -8.45 -2.08 11.64
C ILE A 105 -9.83 -2.13 12.30
N ARG A 106 -10.04 -1.44 13.41
CA ARG A 106 -11.38 -1.35 14.02
C ARG A 106 -12.40 -0.71 13.07
N ALA A 107 -12.03 0.34 12.35
CA ALA A 107 -12.91 0.99 11.37
C ALA A 107 -13.28 0.03 10.22
N CYS A 108 -12.32 -0.77 9.72
CA CYS A 108 -12.59 -1.81 8.73
C CYS A 108 -13.57 -2.87 9.26
N GLN A 109 -13.31 -3.39 10.47
CA GLN A 109 -14.13 -4.44 11.09
C GLN A 109 -15.56 -3.97 11.37
N GLN A 110 -15.75 -2.70 11.75
CA GLN A 110 -17.08 -2.11 11.90
C GLN A 110 -17.79 -1.93 10.54
N ARG A 111 -17.06 -1.40 9.55
CA ARG A 111 -17.61 -1.14 8.21
C ARG A 111 -17.99 -2.42 7.45
N PHE A 112 -17.27 -3.50 7.66
CA PHE A 112 -17.41 -4.79 6.99
C PHE A 112 -17.61 -5.90 8.03
N ALA A 113 -18.58 -5.75 8.93
CA ALA A 113 -18.76 -6.60 10.10
C ALA A 113 -18.89 -8.09 9.77
N SER A 114 -19.60 -8.45 8.69
CA SER A 114 -19.73 -9.84 8.21
C SER A 114 -18.40 -10.43 7.66
N GLU A 115 -17.41 -9.60 7.41
CA GLU A 115 -16.11 -9.95 6.82
C GLU A 115 -14.93 -9.43 7.64
N ALA A 116 -15.17 -9.16 8.93
CA ALA A 116 -14.18 -8.59 9.87
C ALA A 116 -12.88 -9.41 9.93
N ALA A 117 -12.95 -10.72 9.73
CA ALA A 117 -11.80 -11.62 9.72
C ALA A 117 -10.82 -11.39 8.55
N ARG A 118 -11.16 -10.55 7.57
CA ARG A 118 -10.27 -10.17 6.47
C ARG A 118 -9.28 -9.06 6.85
N PHE A 119 -9.44 -8.40 8.02
CA PHE A 119 -8.66 -7.23 8.42
C PHE A 119 -7.82 -7.50 9.65
N HIS A 120 -6.50 -7.34 9.53
CA HIS A 120 -5.53 -7.70 10.57
C HIS A 120 -4.54 -6.57 10.87
N LEU A 121 -4.17 -6.45 12.12
CA LEU A 121 -3.08 -5.56 12.54
C LEU A 121 -1.73 -6.13 12.07
N GLY A 122 -0.97 -5.32 11.32
CA GLY A 122 0.35 -5.70 10.82
C GLY A 122 0.76 -4.94 9.57
N ALA A 123 2.02 -5.14 9.16
CA ALA A 123 2.63 -4.52 7.98
C ALA A 123 2.99 -5.54 6.88
N THR A 124 2.91 -6.84 7.17
CA THR A 124 3.27 -7.91 6.23
C THR A 124 2.23 -9.02 6.25
N PRO A 125 1.98 -9.71 5.14
CA PRO A 125 1.10 -10.87 5.10
C PRO A 125 1.57 -11.95 6.09
N ARG A 126 0.64 -12.73 6.63
CA ARG A 126 0.93 -13.85 7.54
C ARG A 126 0.97 -15.20 6.82
N GLN A 127 0.53 -15.23 5.58
CA GLN A 127 0.49 -16.39 4.70
C GLN A 127 0.77 -15.96 3.27
N PRO A 128 1.16 -16.86 2.37
CA PRO A 128 1.42 -16.53 0.98
C PRO A 128 0.18 -15.96 0.28
N VAL A 129 0.36 -14.84 -0.42
CA VAL A 129 -0.62 -14.16 -1.25
C VAL A 129 -0.16 -14.13 -2.70
N ASP A 130 -1.03 -13.81 -3.65
CA ASP A 130 -0.59 -13.69 -5.04
C ASP A 130 0.11 -12.35 -5.26
N HIS A 131 -0.49 -11.25 -4.81
CA HIS A 131 0.13 -9.92 -4.86
C HIS A 131 -0.04 -9.18 -3.54
N ALA A 132 1.00 -8.46 -3.11
CA ALA A 132 0.86 -7.40 -2.13
C ALA A 132 0.66 -6.06 -2.85
N LEU A 133 -0.28 -5.25 -2.35
CA LEU A 133 -0.64 -3.97 -2.92
C LEU A 133 -0.46 -2.87 -1.87
N PHE A 134 0.15 -1.74 -2.28
CA PHE A 134 0.41 -0.58 -1.42
C PHE A 134 -0.19 0.66 -2.07
N SER A 135 -1.39 1.03 -1.66
CA SER A 135 -2.10 2.19 -2.21
C SER A 135 -1.96 3.43 -1.34
N GLY A 136 -1.05 4.32 -1.71
CA GLY A 136 -0.78 5.55 -0.96
C GLY A 136 -0.16 5.33 0.41
N THR A 137 0.25 4.11 0.71
CA THR A 137 0.78 3.68 2.01
C THR A 137 1.99 4.49 2.46
N PHE A 138 2.81 4.93 1.50
CA PHE A 138 4.07 5.61 1.75
C PHE A 138 4.07 7.10 1.45
N ASN A 139 2.94 7.68 1.07
CA ASN A 139 2.89 9.08 0.68
C ASN A 139 2.96 10.02 1.89
N LEU A 140 2.32 9.68 3.01
CA LEU A 140 2.42 10.47 4.24
C LEU A 140 3.70 10.11 4.99
N CYS A 141 4.59 11.10 5.15
CA CYS A 141 5.87 10.98 5.82
C CYS A 141 5.89 11.82 7.10
N MET A 142 6.15 11.19 8.24
CA MET A 142 6.13 11.84 9.56
C MET A 142 7.54 12.04 10.14
N ILE A 143 8.56 12.08 9.27
CA ILE A 143 9.95 12.43 9.58
C ILE A 143 10.47 13.43 8.57
N ASP A 144 11.55 14.15 8.89
CA ASP A 144 12.14 15.19 8.02
C ASP A 144 13.26 14.66 7.11
N ASP A 145 13.66 13.40 7.28
CA ASP A 145 14.72 12.76 6.49
C ASP A 145 14.12 11.93 5.35
N ALA A 146 14.12 12.50 4.15
CA ALA A 146 13.58 11.87 2.95
C ALA A 146 14.35 10.60 2.52
N LEU A 147 15.66 10.56 2.76
CA LEU A 147 16.47 9.36 2.45
C LEU A 147 16.15 8.22 3.42
N ARG A 148 16.02 8.53 4.70
CA ARG A 148 15.62 7.55 5.71
C ARG A 148 14.20 7.01 5.45
N TRP A 149 13.26 7.88 4.98
CA TRP A 149 11.93 7.46 4.59
C TRP A 149 11.96 6.51 3.39
N GLN A 150 12.75 6.83 2.36
CA GLN A 150 12.91 5.97 1.18
C GLN A 150 13.48 4.59 1.54
N ARG A 151 14.49 4.53 2.44
CA ARG A 151 15.01 3.25 2.96
C ARG A 151 13.93 2.46 3.69
N TYR A 152 13.11 3.12 4.51
CA TYR A 152 11.98 2.48 5.18
C TYR A 152 11.00 1.86 4.16
N ILE A 153 10.68 2.57 3.05
CA ILE A 153 9.85 2.02 1.97
C ILE A 153 10.46 0.74 1.42
N LEU A 154 11.73 0.77 1.03
CA LEU A 154 12.42 -0.39 0.46
C LEU A 154 12.49 -1.56 1.42
N ASP A 155 12.65 -1.32 2.72
CA ASP A 155 12.67 -2.35 3.75
C ASP A 155 11.29 -2.98 3.95
N GLN A 156 10.21 -2.20 3.91
CA GLN A 156 8.84 -2.71 3.95
C GLN A 156 8.52 -3.59 2.72
N LEU A 157 8.93 -3.17 1.53
CA LEU A 157 8.78 -3.97 0.31
C LEU A 157 9.56 -5.29 0.42
N SER A 158 10.81 -5.24 0.90
CA SER A 158 11.64 -6.44 1.10
C SER A 158 11.06 -7.40 2.13
N ALA A 159 10.40 -6.88 3.17
CA ALA A 159 9.73 -7.71 4.17
C ALA A 159 8.47 -8.40 3.62
N CYS A 160 7.80 -7.79 2.63
CA CYS A 160 6.58 -8.35 2.03
C CYS A 160 6.86 -9.34 0.89
N LEU A 161 7.93 -9.15 0.11
CA LEU A 161 8.22 -9.95 -1.09
C LEU A 161 8.22 -11.47 -0.86
N PRO A 162 8.79 -12.01 0.23
CA PRO A 162 8.78 -13.46 0.48
C PRO A 162 7.39 -14.09 0.61
N TYR A 163 6.36 -13.28 0.83
CA TYR A 163 4.98 -13.74 0.90
C TYR A 163 4.23 -13.63 -0.43
N CYS A 164 4.84 -13.01 -1.46
CA CYS A 164 4.19 -12.74 -2.74
C CYS A 164 4.54 -13.84 -3.76
N ARG A 165 3.55 -14.55 -4.29
CA ARG A 165 3.76 -15.58 -5.33
C ARG A 165 3.98 -15.01 -6.72
N GLN A 166 3.45 -13.82 -6.98
CA GLN A 166 3.49 -13.17 -8.29
C GLN A 166 4.12 -11.78 -8.25
N GLY A 167 4.14 -11.12 -7.11
CA GLY A 167 4.82 -9.84 -6.95
C GLY A 167 4.09 -8.82 -6.09
N MET A 168 4.56 -7.59 -6.18
CA MET A 168 4.03 -6.45 -5.44
C MET A 168 3.66 -5.33 -6.40
N VAL A 169 2.60 -4.58 -6.08
CA VAL A 169 2.20 -3.39 -6.82
C VAL A 169 2.06 -2.22 -5.85
N LEU A 170 2.68 -1.09 -6.17
CA LEU A 170 2.63 0.09 -5.32
C LEU A 170 2.49 1.36 -6.15
N ASN A 171 1.97 2.41 -5.56
CA ASN A 171 2.08 3.74 -6.12
C ASN A 171 2.89 4.66 -5.20
N LEU A 172 3.69 5.53 -5.81
CA LEU A 172 4.42 6.59 -5.14
C LEU A 172 4.20 7.91 -5.87
N LEU A 173 4.22 9.00 -5.10
CA LEU A 173 4.34 10.32 -5.68
C LEU A 173 5.79 10.55 -6.10
N CYS A 174 6.00 10.89 -7.37
CA CYS A 174 7.32 11.09 -7.96
C CYS A 174 7.52 12.50 -8.49
N ARG A 175 8.74 13.04 -8.32
CA ARG A 175 9.22 14.32 -8.88
C ARG A 175 10.61 14.14 -9.47
N ARG A 176 11.22 15.25 -9.93
CA ARG A 176 12.62 15.26 -10.41
C ARG A 176 13.66 15.26 -9.28
N GLN A 177 13.21 15.45 -8.03
CA GLN A 177 14.06 15.46 -6.84
C GLN A 177 13.29 14.83 -5.69
N ARG A 178 13.99 14.02 -4.87
CA ARG A 178 13.45 13.47 -3.63
C ARG A 178 13.24 14.60 -2.62
N VAL A 179 12.01 14.77 -2.13
CA VAL A 179 11.65 15.84 -1.21
C VAL A 179 10.45 15.47 -0.34
N ILE A 180 10.39 16.03 0.86
CA ILE A 180 9.20 16.03 1.70
C ILE A 180 8.62 17.44 1.69
N THR A 181 7.35 17.57 1.35
CA THR A 181 6.63 18.84 1.34
C THR A 181 5.31 18.66 2.06
N ASN A 182 5.05 19.40 3.14
CA ASN A 182 3.83 19.31 3.95
C ASN A 182 3.53 17.85 4.39
N ASN A 183 4.53 17.18 4.91
CA ASN A 183 4.49 15.76 5.30
C ASN A 183 4.15 14.78 4.15
N ILE A 184 4.23 15.21 2.91
CA ILE A 184 4.08 14.35 1.74
C ILE A 184 5.46 14.05 1.16
N PHE A 185 5.78 12.76 1.05
CA PHE A 185 7.00 12.29 0.41
C PHE A 185 6.82 12.23 -1.11
N TYR A 186 7.79 12.77 -1.82
CA TYR A 186 7.97 12.64 -3.26
C TYR A 186 9.32 11.98 -3.52
N ALA A 187 9.30 10.82 -4.14
CA ALA A 187 10.53 10.14 -4.59
C ALA A 187 11.14 10.88 -5.79
N ASP A 188 12.47 10.88 -5.91
CA ASP A 188 13.09 11.12 -7.20
C ASP A 188 12.78 9.93 -8.11
N ARG A 189 12.18 10.21 -9.29
CA ARG A 189 11.70 9.13 -10.17
C ARG A 189 12.81 8.27 -10.71
N GLN A 190 13.95 8.86 -11.07
CA GLN A 190 15.07 8.11 -11.64
C GLN A 190 15.78 7.28 -10.56
N GLU A 191 16.02 7.89 -9.41
CA GLU A 191 16.66 7.21 -8.27
C GLU A 191 15.82 6.04 -7.76
N ILE A 192 14.51 6.24 -7.52
CA ILE A 192 13.67 5.17 -6.98
C ILE A 192 13.54 3.99 -7.96
N VAL A 193 13.45 4.23 -9.26
CA VAL A 193 13.45 3.18 -10.28
C VAL A 193 14.76 2.39 -10.25
N ALA A 194 15.90 3.08 -10.17
CA ALA A 194 17.21 2.43 -10.11
C ALA A 194 17.35 1.57 -8.84
N GLU A 195 16.96 2.10 -7.67
CA GLU A 195 17.00 1.37 -6.40
C GLU A 195 16.05 0.16 -6.37
N LEU A 196 14.82 0.32 -6.90
CA LEU A 196 13.88 -0.79 -7.00
C LEU A 196 14.44 -1.90 -7.90
N ARG A 197 15.02 -1.55 -9.06
CA ARG A 197 15.65 -2.53 -9.97
C ARG A 197 16.87 -3.19 -9.36
N GLN A 198 17.72 -2.44 -8.68
CA GLN A 198 18.90 -2.98 -8.00
C GLN A 198 18.51 -3.99 -6.92
N ARG A 199 17.41 -3.72 -6.19
CA ARG A 199 17.02 -4.52 -5.03
C ARG A 199 16.12 -5.71 -5.37
N PHE A 200 15.26 -5.56 -6.39
CA PHE A 200 14.20 -6.52 -6.70
C PHE A 200 14.23 -7.08 -8.14
N GLY A 201 15.12 -6.60 -8.98
CA GLY A 201 15.20 -7.04 -10.38
C GLY A 201 14.29 -6.26 -11.31
N ASP A 202 13.43 -6.95 -12.07
CA ASP A 202 12.53 -6.28 -13.01
C ASP A 202 11.52 -5.39 -12.31
N VAL A 203 11.27 -4.21 -12.90
CA VAL A 203 10.28 -3.25 -12.40
C VAL A 203 9.54 -2.62 -13.57
N ARG A 204 8.23 -2.82 -13.61
CA ARG A 204 7.35 -2.20 -14.60
C ARG A 204 6.77 -0.92 -14.03
N ILE A 205 6.55 0.07 -14.89
CA ILE A 205 6.18 1.42 -14.48
C ILE A 205 5.04 1.91 -15.36
N ALA A 206 4.03 2.54 -14.74
CA ALA A 206 2.96 3.23 -15.42
C ALA A 206 2.58 4.52 -14.68
N GLU A 207 2.10 5.52 -15.44
CA GLU A 207 1.52 6.72 -14.84
C GLU A 207 0.07 6.46 -14.43
N THR A 208 -0.34 6.99 -13.29
CA THR A 208 -1.75 6.95 -12.89
C THR A 208 -2.53 8.04 -13.62
N LEU A 209 -3.40 7.66 -14.52
CA LEU A 209 -4.17 8.61 -15.33
C LEU A 209 -5.01 9.55 -14.45
N GLY A 210 -4.91 10.85 -14.72
CA GLY A 210 -5.65 11.88 -14.01
C GLY A 210 -5.14 12.22 -12.61
N VAL A 211 -4.01 11.64 -12.18
CA VAL A 211 -3.40 11.92 -10.88
C VAL A 211 -1.98 12.42 -11.05
N LYS A 212 -1.80 13.72 -10.80
CA LYS A 212 -0.49 14.39 -10.98
C LYS A 212 0.57 13.79 -10.05
N HIS A 213 1.76 13.56 -10.59
CA HIS A 213 2.94 13.02 -9.89
C HIS A 213 2.80 11.57 -9.40
N ASP A 214 1.70 10.89 -9.65
CA ASP A 214 1.49 9.52 -9.19
C ASP A 214 2.03 8.51 -10.20
N THR A 215 2.92 7.65 -9.75
CA THR A 215 3.53 6.59 -10.56
C THR A 215 3.23 5.25 -9.92
N THR A 216 2.72 4.32 -10.71
CA THR A 216 2.45 2.93 -10.32
C THR A 216 3.61 2.04 -10.73
N PHE A 217 4.07 1.20 -9.82
CA PHE A 217 5.16 0.24 -10.00
C PHE A 217 4.64 -1.18 -9.78
N LEU A 218 5.07 -2.11 -10.63
CA LEU A 218 4.96 -3.55 -10.39
C LEU A 218 6.37 -4.11 -10.22
N ILE A 219 6.56 -4.88 -9.16
CA ILE A 219 7.76 -5.65 -8.84
C ILE A 219 7.35 -7.13 -8.91
N PRO A 220 7.68 -7.87 -9.98
CA PRO A 220 7.45 -9.31 -10.06
C PRO A 220 8.20 -10.08 -8.97
N ALA A 221 7.66 -11.24 -8.53
CA ALA A 221 8.33 -12.12 -7.56
C ALA A 221 9.31 -13.07 -8.24
#